data_b2359d9b68db1ba84dcb0c4c8701f8d8
#
_entry.id   b2359d9b68db1ba84dcb0c4c8701f8d8
#
_cell.length_a   1.000
_cell.length_b   1.000
_cell.length_c   1.000
_cell.angle_alpha   90.00
_cell.angle_beta   90.00
_cell.angle_gamma   90.00
#
_symmetry.space_group_name_H-M   'P 1'
#
loop_
_entity.id
_entity.type
_entity.pdbx_description
1 polymer ?
#
loop_
_entity_poly.entity_id
_entity_poly.type
_entity_poly.pdbx_seq_one_letter_code
_entity_poly.pdbx_strand_id
1 'polypeptide(L)'
;MGIGVSHRWVINDVFGYDFSAPAAFLREYLEVMIPAVAGKPVEHHGARITAVGQLPPSHAAPPPILVAALGPRMLRIAGELADGTITTWTGPTALEEHIVPAITKAAESAGRPAPRVVAGLPVSITADPDGTRERLEQMFGSAADMPSYRAVLDREGVRSPADISLFGDEDTVLAHVRRFAEIGVTEFSAMPFGNPDDQARTIDVLAAQRDSFA
;
A
#
# COMPACT_ATOMS: atom_id res chain seq x y z
N MET A 1 1.70 10.88 3.49
CA MET A 1 2.10 10.95 2.07
C MET A 1 2.53 9.56 1.63
N GLY A 2 2.00 9.06 0.48
CA GLY A 2 2.35 7.74 -0.08
C GLY A 2 3.41 7.87 -1.16
N ILE A 3 4.43 7.00 -1.15
CA ILE A 3 5.52 6.96 -2.12
C ILE A 3 5.76 5.53 -2.58
N GLY A 4 6.04 5.36 -3.87
CA GLY A 4 6.38 4.06 -4.46
C GLY A 4 7.29 4.20 -5.67
N VAL A 5 7.90 3.08 -6.06
CA VAL A 5 8.84 3.05 -7.18
C VAL A 5 8.17 2.85 -8.54
N SER A 6 6.83 2.78 -8.59
CA SER A 6 6.08 2.44 -9.80
C SER A 6 6.45 1.04 -10.34
N HIS A 7 6.31 0.83 -11.63
CA HIS A 7 6.55 -0.45 -12.30
C HIS A 7 7.61 -0.31 -13.39
N ARG A 8 8.35 -1.39 -13.65
CA ARG A 8 9.44 -1.40 -14.64
C ARG A 8 9.00 -0.85 -15.99
N TRP A 9 7.86 -1.34 -16.53
CA TRP A 9 7.38 -0.93 -17.84
C TRP A 9 7.05 0.56 -17.90
N VAL A 10 6.48 1.12 -16.81
CA VAL A 10 6.20 2.57 -16.75
C VAL A 10 7.51 3.36 -16.75
N ILE A 11 8.42 2.97 -15.87
CA ILE A 11 9.67 3.73 -15.68
C ILE A 11 10.60 3.58 -16.88
N ASN A 12 10.80 2.34 -17.40
CA ASN A 12 11.71 2.11 -18.53
C ASN A 12 11.05 2.46 -19.86
N ASP A 13 9.83 1.92 -20.12
CA ASP A 13 9.30 1.90 -21.49
C ASP A 13 8.50 3.16 -21.79
N VAL A 14 7.82 3.75 -20.77
CA VAL A 14 7.05 4.99 -20.95
C VAL A 14 7.92 6.23 -20.68
N PHE A 15 8.70 6.24 -19.59
CA PHE A 15 9.48 7.42 -19.19
C PHE A 15 10.96 7.37 -19.59
N GLY A 16 11.49 6.22 -20.01
CA GLY A 16 12.88 6.08 -20.43
C GLY A 16 13.91 6.16 -19.30
N TYR A 17 13.49 5.95 -18.04
CA TYR A 17 14.39 5.98 -16.89
C TYR A 17 14.88 4.58 -16.49
N ASP A 18 16.02 4.51 -15.80
CA ASP A 18 16.57 3.26 -15.29
C ASP A 18 15.76 2.70 -14.09
N PHE A 19 15.33 1.46 -14.19
CA PHE A 19 14.65 0.71 -13.13
C PHE A 19 15.51 -0.47 -12.61
N SER A 20 16.82 -0.43 -12.77
CA SER A 20 17.69 -1.57 -12.44
C SER A 20 17.81 -1.86 -10.94
N ALA A 21 17.65 -0.85 -10.08
CA ALA A 21 17.79 -1.00 -8.63
C ALA A 21 16.76 -0.11 -7.86
N PRO A 22 15.45 -0.38 -8.00
CA PRO A 22 14.40 0.49 -7.46
C PRO A 22 14.45 0.60 -5.92
N ALA A 23 14.81 -0.47 -5.21
CA ALA A 23 14.93 -0.43 -3.75
C ALA A 23 16.09 0.45 -3.27
N ALA A 24 17.25 0.42 -3.95
CA ALA A 24 18.36 1.28 -3.61
C ALA A 24 18.05 2.75 -3.91
N PHE A 25 17.40 3.02 -5.05
CA PHE A 25 16.94 4.36 -5.39
C PHE A 25 15.95 4.91 -4.36
N LEU A 26 14.96 4.09 -3.96
CA LEU A 26 13.98 4.52 -2.97
C LEU A 26 14.63 4.81 -1.61
N ARG A 27 15.62 4.02 -1.19
CA ARG A 27 16.35 4.29 0.06
C ARG A 27 16.99 5.68 0.04
N GLU A 28 17.80 5.97 -0.97
CA GLU A 28 18.45 7.28 -1.11
C GLU A 28 17.41 8.41 -1.22
N TYR A 29 16.31 8.17 -1.93
CA TYR A 29 15.21 9.13 -2.04
C TYR A 29 14.59 9.46 -0.68
N LEU A 30 14.34 8.46 0.17
CA LEU A 30 13.79 8.66 1.51
C LEU A 30 14.81 9.34 2.44
N GLU A 31 16.10 9.00 2.35
CA GLU A 31 17.18 9.63 3.11
C GLU A 31 17.31 11.13 2.80
N VAL A 32 16.97 11.54 1.60
CA VAL A 32 16.89 12.96 1.18
C VAL A 32 15.55 13.58 1.59
N MET A 33 14.45 12.93 1.27
CA MET A 33 13.12 13.51 1.38
C MET A 33 12.66 13.68 2.83
N ILE A 34 12.92 12.69 3.71
CA ILE A 34 12.47 12.74 5.11
C ILE A 34 13.02 13.96 5.85
N PRO A 35 14.34 14.22 5.88
CA PRO A 35 14.85 15.43 6.48
C PRO A 35 14.40 16.70 5.75
N ALA A 36 14.28 16.68 4.43
CA ALA A 36 13.84 17.83 3.64
C ALA A 36 12.43 18.30 4.04
N VAL A 37 11.45 17.37 4.08
CA VAL A 37 10.06 17.71 4.46
C VAL A 37 9.93 18.10 5.94
N ALA A 38 10.88 17.68 6.79
CA ALA A 38 10.99 18.10 8.16
C ALA A 38 11.71 19.47 8.33
N GLY A 39 12.05 20.15 7.22
CA GLY A 39 12.75 21.44 7.24
C GLY A 39 14.19 21.36 7.72
N LYS A 40 14.77 20.17 7.79
CA LYS A 40 16.17 19.95 8.19
C LYS A 40 17.11 20.12 7.00
N PRO A 41 18.36 20.53 7.23
CA PRO A 41 19.39 20.50 6.18
C PRO A 41 19.58 19.08 5.64
N VAL A 42 19.78 19.00 4.33
CA VAL A 42 20.14 17.77 3.61
C VAL A 42 21.54 17.94 3.04
N GLU A 43 22.38 16.96 3.31
CA GLU A 43 23.69 16.78 2.67
C GLU A 43 23.85 15.30 2.33
N HIS A 44 23.44 14.91 1.13
CA HIS A 44 23.42 13.53 0.67
C HIS A 44 24.23 13.41 -0.64
N HIS A 45 25.18 12.51 -0.64
CA HIS A 45 26.05 12.18 -1.78
C HIS A 45 25.97 10.66 -2.02
N GLY A 46 24.82 10.18 -2.50
CA GLY A 46 24.57 8.77 -2.78
C GLY A 46 25.06 8.31 -4.14
N ALA A 47 24.89 7.05 -4.42
CA ALA A 47 25.26 6.46 -5.71
C ALA A 47 24.30 6.88 -6.84
N ARG A 48 23.08 7.29 -6.49
CA ARG A 48 21.99 7.60 -7.43
C ARG A 48 21.42 8.99 -7.25
N ILE A 49 21.50 9.55 -6.06
CA ILE A 49 20.96 10.87 -5.74
C ILE A 49 22.05 11.69 -5.05
N THR A 50 22.22 12.90 -5.53
CA THR A 50 22.98 13.95 -4.83
C THR A 50 22.02 15.09 -4.51
N ALA A 51 21.93 15.47 -3.25
CA ALA A 51 21.07 16.56 -2.79
C ALA A 51 21.76 17.31 -1.64
N VAL A 52 21.96 18.61 -1.83
CA VAL A 52 22.50 19.51 -0.80
C VAL A 52 21.61 20.74 -0.72
N GLY A 53 21.09 21.03 0.46
CA GLY A 53 20.24 22.19 0.65
C GLY A 53 19.28 22.05 1.81
N GLN A 54 18.37 23.01 1.94
CA GLN A 54 17.32 23.02 2.95
C GLN A 54 16.06 23.66 2.37
N LEU A 55 14.91 23.04 2.60
CA LEU A 55 13.64 23.66 2.26
C LEU A 55 13.31 24.80 3.27
N PRO A 56 12.61 25.84 2.84
CA PRO A 56 12.13 26.86 3.74
C PRO A 56 11.30 26.23 4.89
N PRO A 57 11.36 26.80 6.11
CA PRO A 57 10.56 26.32 7.23
C PRO A 57 9.08 26.28 6.87
N SER A 58 8.41 25.18 7.20
CA SER A 58 6.95 25.05 7.10
C SER A 58 6.32 25.21 8.47
N HIS A 59 5.17 25.89 8.55
CA HIS A 59 4.35 25.94 9.77
C HIS A 59 3.54 24.64 9.98
N ALA A 60 3.43 23.78 8.96
CA ALA A 60 2.76 22.50 9.07
C ALA A 60 3.74 21.42 9.58
N ALA A 61 3.24 20.51 10.40
CA ALA A 61 3.99 19.32 10.78
C ALA A 61 4.32 18.47 9.54
N PRO A 62 5.49 17.82 9.51
CA PRO A 62 5.83 16.90 8.43
C PRO A 62 4.76 15.82 8.30
N PRO A 63 4.29 15.52 7.08
CA PRO A 63 3.31 14.45 6.90
C PRO A 63 3.96 13.08 7.17
N PRO A 64 3.22 12.11 7.74
CA PRO A 64 3.70 10.74 7.80
C PRO A 64 3.94 10.18 6.40
N ILE A 65 5.00 9.38 6.26
CA ILE A 65 5.44 8.83 4.98
C ILE A 65 5.16 7.33 4.95
N LEU A 66 4.37 6.90 3.97
CA LEU A 66 4.05 5.49 3.72
C LEU A 66 4.70 5.05 2.41
N VAL A 67 5.33 3.88 2.41
CA VAL A 67 5.98 3.30 1.23
C VAL A 67 5.11 2.22 0.64
N ALA A 68 4.88 2.25 -0.67
CA ALA A 68 4.28 1.13 -1.39
C ALA A 68 5.28 -0.04 -1.42
N ALA A 69 5.10 -1.02 -0.52
CA ALA A 69 6.05 -2.11 -0.31
C ALA A 69 5.33 -3.46 -0.19
N LEU A 70 5.71 -4.42 -1.05
CA LEU A 70 5.22 -5.79 -1.04
C LEU A 70 6.33 -6.81 -0.83
N GLY A 71 7.51 -6.57 -1.39
CA GLY A 71 8.65 -7.47 -1.27
C GLY A 71 9.52 -7.18 -0.04
N PRO A 72 10.30 -8.17 0.44
CA PRO A 72 11.04 -8.09 1.71
C PRO A 72 12.05 -6.94 1.77
N ARG A 73 12.69 -6.58 0.65
CA ARG A 73 13.63 -5.43 0.61
C ARG A 73 12.90 -4.10 0.80
N MET A 74 11.75 -3.94 0.14
CA MET A 74 10.95 -2.73 0.24
C MET A 74 10.33 -2.58 1.63
N LEU A 75 9.80 -3.68 2.19
CA LEU A 75 9.25 -3.71 3.55
C LEU A 75 10.30 -3.36 4.60
N ARG A 76 11.53 -3.85 4.41
CA ARG A 76 12.64 -3.48 5.29
C ARG A 76 12.93 -1.98 5.23
N ILE A 77 13.02 -1.39 4.05
CA ILE A 77 13.23 0.05 3.87
C ILE A 77 12.08 0.85 4.48
N ALA A 78 10.85 0.41 4.27
CA ALA A 78 9.66 1.04 4.84
C ALA A 78 9.71 1.05 6.38
N GLY A 79 10.03 -0.08 7.02
CA GLY A 79 10.16 -0.17 8.47
C GLY A 79 11.35 0.62 9.04
N GLU A 80 12.51 0.59 8.36
CA GLU A 80 13.72 1.29 8.80
C GLU A 80 13.61 2.81 8.69
N LEU A 81 12.93 3.36 7.69
CA LEU A 81 12.98 4.79 7.34
C LEU A 81 11.63 5.50 7.37
N ALA A 82 10.54 4.83 7.01
CA ALA A 82 9.23 5.46 6.84
C ALA A 82 8.27 5.16 8.01
N ASP A 83 7.08 5.75 8.00
CA ASP A 83 6.09 5.59 9.07
C ASP A 83 5.17 4.39 8.83
N GLY A 84 5.37 3.68 7.71
CA GLY A 84 4.61 2.48 7.40
C GLY A 84 4.60 2.11 5.93
N THR A 85 3.68 1.23 5.57
CA THR A 85 3.45 0.77 4.20
C THR A 85 2.01 0.99 3.75
N ILE A 86 1.82 1.14 2.44
CA ILE A 86 0.53 1.04 1.79
C ILE A 86 0.59 -0.07 0.75
N THR A 87 -0.34 -1.02 0.83
CA THR A 87 -0.43 -2.17 -0.06
C THR A 87 -1.66 -2.08 -0.95
N THR A 88 -1.56 -2.67 -2.13
CA THR A 88 -2.68 -2.86 -3.07
C THR A 88 -2.63 -4.31 -3.57
N TRP A 89 -3.77 -4.90 -3.87
CA TRP A 89 -3.89 -6.30 -4.34
C TRP A 89 -3.23 -7.31 -3.38
N THR A 90 -3.39 -7.09 -2.08
CA THR A 90 -2.79 -7.94 -1.04
C THR A 90 -3.89 -8.42 -0.09
N GLY A 91 -4.12 -9.71 -0.06
CA GLY A 91 -5.16 -10.33 0.77
C GLY A 91 -4.70 -10.58 2.21
N PRO A 92 -5.62 -11.09 3.06
CA PRO A 92 -5.39 -11.24 4.50
C PRO A 92 -4.24 -12.18 4.84
N THR A 93 -4.07 -13.30 4.13
CA THR A 93 -2.99 -14.27 4.37
C THR A 93 -1.62 -13.63 4.12
N ALA A 94 -1.46 -12.96 2.98
CA ALA A 94 -0.20 -12.28 2.66
C ALA A 94 0.11 -11.13 3.62
N LEU A 95 -0.91 -10.42 4.10
CA LEU A 95 -0.74 -9.38 5.12
C LEU A 95 -0.31 -9.98 6.46
N GLU A 96 -1.00 -11.00 6.96
CA GLU A 96 -0.75 -11.64 8.26
C GLU A 96 0.60 -12.36 8.32
N GLU A 97 0.95 -13.13 7.29
CA GLU A 97 2.13 -14.00 7.31
C GLU A 97 3.40 -13.34 6.76
N HIS A 98 3.26 -12.26 5.99
CA HIS A 98 4.41 -11.65 5.32
C HIS A 98 4.56 -10.15 5.56
N ILE A 99 3.53 -9.34 5.24
CA ILE A 99 3.68 -7.87 5.24
C ILE A 99 3.86 -7.35 6.66
N VAL A 100 2.90 -7.63 7.56
CA VAL A 100 2.88 -7.12 8.93
C VAL A 100 4.12 -7.59 9.71
N PRO A 101 4.49 -8.88 9.72
CA PRO A 101 5.68 -9.33 10.45
C PRO A 101 6.98 -8.73 9.91
N ALA A 102 7.12 -8.62 8.58
CA ALA A 102 8.34 -8.13 7.95
C ALA A 102 8.60 -6.65 8.24
N ILE A 103 7.58 -5.80 8.12
CA ILE A 103 7.73 -4.37 8.37
C ILE A 103 7.89 -4.07 9.87
N THR A 104 7.14 -4.76 10.74
CA THR A 104 7.23 -4.61 12.20
C THR A 104 8.64 -4.96 12.69
N LYS A 105 9.17 -6.11 12.27
CA LYS A 105 10.53 -6.51 12.60
C LYS A 105 11.58 -5.50 12.14
N ALA A 106 11.40 -4.92 10.95
CA ALA A 106 12.33 -3.91 10.43
C ALA A 106 12.26 -2.60 11.24
N ALA A 107 11.08 -2.15 11.63
CA ALA A 107 10.88 -0.98 12.48
C ALA A 107 11.49 -1.18 13.88
N GLU A 108 11.21 -2.31 14.53
CA GLU A 108 11.77 -2.68 15.82
C GLU A 108 13.30 -2.71 15.79
N SER A 109 13.88 -3.35 14.76
CA SER A 109 15.34 -3.45 14.60
C SER A 109 16.00 -2.08 14.40
N ALA A 110 15.25 -1.10 13.89
CA ALA A 110 15.70 0.29 13.70
C ALA A 110 15.34 1.19 14.89
N GLY A 111 14.76 0.65 15.97
CA GLY A 111 14.34 1.43 17.14
C GLY A 111 13.19 2.41 16.84
N ARG A 112 12.36 2.12 15.84
CA ARG A 112 11.25 2.97 15.43
C ARG A 112 9.92 2.50 16.06
N PRO A 113 8.93 3.40 16.16
CA PRO A 113 7.57 3.05 16.57
C PRO A 113 6.94 1.97 15.67
N ALA A 114 5.88 1.34 16.16
CA ALA A 114 5.09 0.41 15.37
C ALA A 114 4.65 1.04 14.05
N PRO A 115 4.86 0.37 12.91
CA PRO A 115 4.58 0.95 11.60
C PRO A 115 3.08 0.94 11.30
N ARG A 116 2.61 1.93 10.56
CA ARG A 116 1.28 1.90 9.96
C ARG A 116 1.26 0.90 8.81
N VAL A 117 0.21 0.10 8.74
CA VAL A 117 -0.05 -0.83 7.63
C VAL A 117 -1.41 -0.49 7.02
N VAL A 118 -1.37 0.13 5.84
CA VAL A 118 -2.58 0.48 5.08
C VAL A 118 -2.83 -0.58 4.03
N ALA A 119 -3.97 -1.26 4.09
CA ALA A 119 -4.39 -2.23 3.08
C ALA A 119 -5.46 -1.61 2.16
N GLY A 120 -5.20 -1.61 0.84
CA GLY A 120 -6.11 -1.10 -0.18
C GLY A 120 -6.68 -2.21 -1.05
N LEU A 121 -8.02 -2.36 -1.06
CA LEU A 121 -8.72 -3.32 -1.92
C LEU A 121 -10.01 -2.73 -2.51
N PRO A 122 -10.43 -3.20 -3.69
CA PRO A 122 -11.77 -2.96 -4.19
C PRO A 122 -12.82 -3.54 -3.28
N VAL A 123 -13.86 -2.76 -3.03
CA VAL A 123 -14.99 -3.14 -2.16
C VAL A 123 -16.29 -2.82 -2.85
N SER A 124 -17.26 -3.73 -2.78
CA SER A 124 -18.62 -3.48 -3.26
C SER A 124 -19.65 -4.19 -2.39
N ILE A 125 -20.53 -3.42 -1.78
CA ILE A 125 -21.75 -3.95 -1.19
C ILE A 125 -22.79 -4.01 -2.30
N THR A 126 -23.02 -5.21 -2.82
CA THR A 126 -23.78 -5.45 -4.05
C THR A 126 -24.62 -6.70 -3.98
N ALA A 127 -25.73 -6.73 -4.72
CA ALA A 127 -26.54 -7.93 -4.92
C ALA A 127 -25.99 -8.86 -6.02
N ASP A 128 -24.98 -8.41 -6.78
CA ASP A 128 -24.35 -9.15 -7.87
C ASP A 128 -22.82 -9.24 -7.66
N PRO A 129 -22.34 -9.99 -6.65
CA PRO A 129 -20.91 -10.10 -6.37
C PRO A 129 -20.13 -10.80 -7.48
N ASP A 130 -20.73 -11.77 -8.15
CA ASP A 130 -20.06 -12.52 -9.24
C ASP A 130 -19.87 -11.65 -10.49
N GLY A 131 -20.90 -10.94 -10.94
CA GLY A 131 -20.75 -10.01 -12.06
C GLY A 131 -19.83 -8.84 -11.73
N THR A 132 -19.77 -8.41 -10.45
CA THR A 132 -18.81 -7.39 -10.01
C THR A 132 -17.38 -7.92 -10.05
N ARG A 133 -17.16 -9.19 -9.64
CA ARG A 133 -15.85 -9.87 -9.74
C ARG A 133 -15.40 -10.01 -11.19
N GLU A 134 -16.29 -10.43 -12.09
CA GLU A 134 -15.98 -10.53 -13.51
C GLU A 134 -15.59 -9.18 -14.12
N ARG A 135 -16.27 -8.12 -13.77
CA ARG A 135 -15.90 -6.75 -14.24
C ARG A 135 -14.54 -6.33 -13.73
N LEU A 136 -14.21 -6.61 -12.46
CA LEU A 136 -12.89 -6.29 -11.92
C LEU A 136 -11.80 -7.10 -12.62
N GLU A 137 -12.04 -8.40 -12.88
CA GLU A 137 -11.12 -9.26 -13.61
C GLU A 137 -10.83 -8.74 -15.02
N GLN A 138 -11.86 -8.29 -15.74
CA GLN A 138 -11.70 -7.70 -17.07
C GLN A 138 -10.87 -6.41 -17.05
N MET A 139 -10.99 -5.60 -16.00
CA MET A 139 -10.29 -4.31 -15.89
C MET A 139 -8.88 -4.43 -15.34
N PHE A 140 -8.65 -5.31 -14.38
CA PHE A 140 -7.43 -5.34 -13.57
C PHE A 140 -6.79 -6.73 -13.46
N GLY A 141 -7.35 -7.77 -14.09
CA GLY A 141 -6.80 -9.13 -14.04
C GLY A 141 -5.33 -9.20 -14.49
N SER A 142 -4.94 -8.39 -15.47
CA SER A 142 -3.56 -8.28 -15.94
C SER A 142 -2.57 -7.74 -14.89
N ALA A 143 -3.04 -7.18 -13.78
CA ALA A 143 -2.15 -6.82 -12.67
C ALA A 143 -1.45 -8.07 -12.08
N ALA A 144 -2.06 -9.23 -12.19
CA ALA A 144 -1.46 -10.51 -11.79
C ALA A 144 -0.19 -10.87 -12.58
N ASP A 145 0.02 -10.29 -13.76
CA ASP A 145 1.23 -10.51 -14.58
C ASP A 145 2.44 -9.73 -14.06
N MET A 146 2.20 -8.74 -13.19
CA MET A 146 3.29 -7.97 -12.59
C MET A 146 3.95 -8.77 -11.47
N PRO A 147 5.28 -8.97 -11.50
CA PRO A 147 5.98 -9.86 -10.55
C PRO A 147 5.74 -9.54 -9.07
N SER A 148 5.58 -8.25 -8.72
CA SER A 148 5.32 -7.82 -7.34
C SER A 148 3.93 -8.22 -6.84
N TYR A 149 2.91 -8.12 -7.69
CA TYR A 149 1.55 -8.54 -7.36
C TYR A 149 1.42 -10.06 -7.44
N ARG A 150 2.00 -10.70 -8.46
CA ARG A 150 2.01 -12.16 -8.56
C ARG A 150 2.55 -12.80 -7.28
N ALA A 151 3.64 -12.26 -6.73
CA ALA A 151 4.26 -12.82 -5.53
C ALA A 151 3.36 -12.76 -4.28
N VAL A 152 2.50 -11.77 -4.14
CA VAL A 152 1.56 -11.69 -2.99
C VAL A 152 0.28 -12.46 -3.26
N LEU A 153 -0.19 -12.52 -4.51
CA LEU A 153 -1.32 -13.37 -4.91
C LEU A 153 -0.99 -14.87 -4.78
N ASP A 154 0.26 -15.26 -5.08
CA ASP A 154 0.73 -16.64 -4.87
C ASP A 154 0.75 -17.02 -3.39
N ARG A 155 1.11 -16.09 -2.49
CA ARG A 155 1.05 -16.31 -1.04
C ARG A 155 -0.39 -16.47 -0.54
N GLU A 156 -1.31 -15.76 -1.14
CA GLU A 156 -2.74 -15.86 -0.87
C GLU A 156 -3.37 -17.13 -1.47
N GLY A 157 -2.68 -17.80 -2.39
CA GLY A 157 -3.18 -18.98 -3.09
C GLY A 157 -4.23 -18.69 -4.16
N VAL A 158 -4.23 -17.45 -4.69
CA VAL A 158 -5.23 -16.98 -5.66
C VAL A 158 -4.60 -16.59 -6.99
N ARG A 159 -5.44 -16.45 -8.03
CA ARG A 159 -4.96 -16.18 -9.39
C ARG A 159 -4.94 -14.71 -9.74
N SER A 160 -5.90 -13.94 -9.23
CA SER A 160 -6.08 -12.55 -9.64
C SER A 160 -6.47 -11.62 -8.49
N PRO A 161 -6.36 -10.30 -8.69
CA PRO A 161 -6.86 -9.30 -7.74
C PRO A 161 -8.37 -9.42 -7.46
N ALA A 162 -9.15 -9.93 -8.41
CA ALA A 162 -10.58 -10.11 -8.24
C ALA A 162 -10.92 -11.15 -7.16
N ASP A 163 -10.05 -12.14 -6.96
CA ASP A 163 -10.26 -13.21 -5.98
C ASP A 163 -10.14 -12.72 -4.51
N ILE A 164 -9.40 -11.63 -4.28
CA ILE A 164 -9.18 -11.04 -2.95
C ILE A 164 -9.98 -9.77 -2.70
N SER A 165 -10.75 -9.32 -3.67
CA SER A 165 -11.59 -8.13 -3.55
C SER A 165 -12.86 -8.45 -2.74
N LEU A 166 -13.35 -7.46 -2.00
CA LEU A 166 -14.44 -7.64 -1.03
C LEU A 166 -15.78 -7.32 -1.68
N PHE A 167 -16.45 -8.33 -2.20
CA PHE A 167 -17.76 -8.19 -2.86
C PHE A 167 -18.79 -9.09 -2.19
N GLY A 168 -19.96 -8.53 -1.85
CA GLY A 168 -21.03 -9.27 -1.22
C GLY A 168 -22.06 -8.35 -0.57
N ASP A 169 -22.85 -8.94 0.32
CA ASP A 169 -23.75 -8.17 1.19
C ASP A 169 -22.97 -7.41 2.28
N GLU A 170 -23.69 -6.62 3.04
CA GLU A 170 -23.11 -5.76 4.08
C GLU A 170 -22.39 -6.56 5.16
N ASP A 171 -23.00 -7.64 5.66
CA ASP A 171 -22.43 -8.47 6.73
C ASP A 171 -21.14 -9.14 6.27
N THR A 172 -21.10 -9.65 5.06
CA THR A 172 -19.93 -10.28 4.44
C THR A 172 -18.77 -9.27 4.32
N VAL A 173 -19.03 -8.10 3.76
CA VAL A 173 -17.99 -7.07 3.58
C VAL A 173 -17.46 -6.59 4.93
N LEU A 174 -18.33 -6.31 5.89
CA LEU A 174 -17.91 -5.84 7.22
C LEU A 174 -17.12 -6.91 7.99
N ALA A 175 -17.48 -8.19 7.86
CA ALA A 175 -16.70 -9.29 8.46
C ALA A 175 -15.26 -9.33 7.91
N HIS A 176 -15.09 -9.17 6.60
CA HIS A 176 -13.77 -9.10 5.99
C HIS A 176 -12.97 -7.87 6.47
N VAL A 177 -13.60 -6.70 6.57
CA VAL A 177 -12.91 -5.49 7.05
C VAL A 177 -12.45 -5.67 8.50
N ARG A 178 -13.27 -6.27 9.39
CA ARG A 178 -12.85 -6.60 10.77
C ARG A 178 -11.65 -7.53 10.80
N ARG A 179 -11.61 -8.54 9.92
CA ARG A 179 -10.47 -9.46 9.82
C ARG A 179 -9.16 -8.75 9.55
N PHE A 180 -9.17 -7.68 8.72
CA PHE A 180 -7.94 -6.90 8.50
C PHE A 180 -7.42 -6.24 9.77
N ALA A 181 -8.28 -5.70 10.62
CA ALA A 181 -7.86 -5.12 11.90
C ALA A 181 -7.23 -6.18 12.83
N GLU A 182 -7.81 -7.38 12.89
CA GLU A 182 -7.31 -8.49 13.72
C GLU A 182 -5.89 -8.96 13.34
N ILE A 183 -5.51 -8.85 12.08
CA ILE A 183 -4.20 -9.28 11.58
C ILE A 183 -3.13 -8.17 11.56
N GLY A 184 -3.42 -7.01 12.16
CA GLY A 184 -2.44 -5.93 12.31
C GLY A 184 -2.46 -4.88 11.19
N VAL A 185 -3.48 -4.85 10.34
CA VAL A 185 -3.74 -3.71 9.45
C VAL A 185 -4.25 -2.55 10.31
N THR A 186 -3.58 -1.41 10.23
CA THR A 186 -3.94 -0.22 11.01
C THR A 186 -4.98 0.65 10.32
N GLU A 187 -5.07 0.55 9.00
CA GLU A 187 -5.99 1.34 8.19
C GLU A 187 -6.42 0.54 6.96
N PHE A 188 -7.72 0.51 6.71
CA PHE A 188 -8.26 -0.08 5.50
C PHE A 188 -8.70 1.01 4.52
N SER A 189 -8.08 1.04 3.35
CA SER A 189 -8.40 1.96 2.25
C SER A 189 -9.35 1.28 1.27
N ALA A 190 -10.64 1.38 1.55
CA ALA A 190 -11.65 0.88 0.63
C ALA A 190 -11.61 1.62 -0.70
N MET A 191 -11.59 0.89 -1.81
CA MET A 191 -11.75 1.41 -3.16
C MET A 191 -13.16 1.01 -3.65
N PRO A 192 -14.18 1.88 -3.52
CA PRO A 192 -15.54 1.54 -3.92
C PRO A 192 -15.59 1.18 -5.41
N PHE A 193 -16.14 0.00 -5.71
CA PHE A 193 -16.18 -0.56 -7.04
C PHE A 193 -17.62 -1.01 -7.42
N GLY A 194 -17.90 -1.14 -8.70
CA GLY A 194 -19.22 -1.53 -9.19
C GLY A 194 -19.96 -0.37 -9.89
N ASN A 195 -21.27 -0.48 -9.97
CA ASN A 195 -22.11 0.61 -10.49
C ASN A 195 -22.22 1.77 -9.49
N PRO A 196 -22.70 2.96 -9.90
CA PRO A 196 -22.78 4.13 -9.03
C PRO A 196 -23.58 3.91 -7.73
N ASP A 197 -24.67 3.13 -7.77
CA ASP A 197 -25.53 2.88 -6.60
C ASP A 197 -24.82 1.97 -5.61
N ASP A 198 -24.13 0.92 -6.07
CA ASP A 198 -23.31 0.03 -5.23
C ASP A 198 -22.13 0.81 -4.61
N GLN A 199 -21.49 1.69 -5.34
CA GLN A 199 -20.40 2.54 -4.82
C GLN A 199 -20.91 3.47 -3.72
N ALA A 200 -22.03 4.17 -3.94
CA ALA A 200 -22.64 5.07 -2.97
C ALA A 200 -23.02 4.29 -1.70
N ARG A 201 -23.70 3.15 -1.83
CA ARG A 201 -24.04 2.28 -0.71
C ARG A 201 -22.81 1.81 0.07
N THR A 202 -21.78 1.40 -0.64
CA THR A 202 -20.53 0.94 -0.01
C THR A 202 -19.89 2.05 0.82
N ILE A 203 -19.84 3.27 0.29
CA ILE A 203 -19.31 4.44 1.01
C ILE A 203 -20.14 4.73 2.27
N ASP A 204 -21.46 4.78 2.15
CA ASP A 204 -22.36 5.11 3.26
C ASP A 204 -22.25 4.09 4.39
N VAL A 205 -22.25 2.80 4.07
CA VAL A 205 -22.13 1.72 5.07
C VAL A 205 -20.78 1.75 5.76
N LEU A 206 -19.68 1.85 5.01
CA LEU A 206 -18.33 1.87 5.61
C LEU A 206 -18.12 3.14 6.44
N ALA A 207 -18.64 4.29 6.01
CA ALA A 207 -18.56 5.53 6.77
C ALA A 207 -19.33 5.45 8.10
N ALA A 208 -20.52 4.81 8.11
CA ALA A 208 -21.30 4.60 9.32
C ALA A 208 -20.61 3.66 10.33
N GLN A 209 -19.75 2.78 9.87
CA GLN A 209 -19.03 1.82 10.71
C GLN A 209 -17.61 2.27 11.10
N ARG A 210 -17.17 3.46 10.66
CA ARG A 210 -15.80 3.93 10.87
C ARG A 210 -15.32 3.83 12.31
N ASP A 211 -16.15 4.23 13.26
CA ASP A 211 -15.79 4.26 14.69
C ASP A 211 -15.84 2.87 15.35
N SER A 212 -16.39 1.86 14.69
CA SER A 212 -16.41 0.47 15.17
C SER A 212 -15.14 -0.32 14.82
N PHE A 213 -14.25 0.26 14.01
CA PHE A 213 -12.96 -0.33 13.62
C PHE A 213 -11.76 0.37 14.29
N ALA A 214 -11.99 1.35 15.15
CA ALA A 214 -10.99 2.11 15.88
C ALA A 214 -10.47 1.40 17.13
#